data_d568909f8f26b5511e8dbf0348b21d1c
#
_entry.id   d568909f8f26b5511e8dbf0348b21d1c
#
_cell.length_a   1.000
_cell.length_b   1.000
_cell.length_c   1.000
_cell.angle_alpha   90.00
_cell.angle_beta   90.00
_cell.angle_gamma   90.00
#
_symmetry.space_group_name_H-M   'P 1'
#
loop_
_entity.id
_entity.type
_entity.pdbx_description
1 polymer ?
#
loop_
_entity_poly.entity_id
_entity_poly.type
_entity_poly.pdbx_seq_one_letter_code
_entity_poly.pdbx_strand_id
1 'polypeptide(L)'
;HDNGVLGACSFADAEERRVRILKSQGFNALRMAHNPASRSLLDACDRIGMYVMDEAFDGWYIPKEYHDYSRDFLSDYKSVLAAMVENDYNHPSVIMYSLGNEVTETASKRGVELCAEMRDTVHSLDGTRPVTCGINVLLDVYARLGIGVYSDKKEYKREPLPEGKGYKEKKSGSAFFNYWAEKLGKLFFALSKTNMAEKVVSDISPALDIVGLNYASSRYDKDAEKYPGRLMIGTETMSADLPYNWNCVLRHKQLIGDFVWSAWDYIGETCMGWTYQSYKGLPLLSGQGMIDITGLPLAQMAFLR
;
A
#
# COMPACT_ATOMS: atom_id res chain seq x y z
N HIS A 1 -0.06 -10.84 2.73
CA HIS A 1 1.17 -11.58 3.03
C HIS A 1 1.17 -12.91 2.29
N ASP A 2 2.09 -13.06 1.35
CA ASP A 2 2.25 -14.29 0.61
C ASP A 2 3.64 -14.88 0.91
N ASN A 3 3.66 -16.12 1.39
CA ASN A 3 4.88 -16.86 1.71
C ASN A 3 5.23 -17.86 0.61
N GLY A 4 5.03 -17.51 -0.64
CA GLY A 4 5.26 -18.36 -1.78
C GLY A 4 4.36 -19.59 -1.74
N VAL A 5 4.92 -20.78 -1.85
CA VAL A 5 4.14 -22.03 -1.83
C VAL A 5 3.42 -22.31 -0.51
N LEU A 6 3.75 -21.58 0.56
CA LEU A 6 3.04 -21.66 1.84
C LEU A 6 1.75 -20.82 1.85
N GLY A 7 1.54 -19.98 0.84
CA GLY A 7 0.41 -19.07 0.76
C GLY A 7 0.40 -18.07 1.92
N ALA A 8 -0.76 -17.86 2.53
CA ALA A 8 -0.93 -16.95 3.66
C ALA A 8 -0.50 -17.52 5.02
N CYS A 9 0.03 -18.74 5.06
CA CYS A 9 0.48 -19.36 6.31
C CYS A 9 1.76 -18.69 6.82
N SER A 10 1.77 -18.34 8.11
CA SER A 10 2.91 -17.74 8.78
C SER A 10 3.55 -18.75 9.72
N PHE A 11 4.77 -19.20 9.39
CA PHE A 11 5.61 -20.05 10.23
C PHE A 11 6.85 -19.28 10.67
N ALA A 12 7.20 -19.37 11.94
CA ALA A 12 8.24 -18.54 12.54
C ALA A 12 9.60 -18.62 11.82
N ASP A 13 10.01 -19.80 11.37
CA ASP A 13 11.25 -20.01 10.63
C ASP A 13 11.20 -19.47 9.19
N ALA A 14 10.05 -19.55 8.54
CA ALA A 14 9.84 -18.97 7.22
C ALA A 14 9.86 -17.43 7.27
N GLU A 15 9.21 -16.83 8.26
CA GLU A 15 9.24 -15.38 8.49
C GLU A 15 10.65 -14.88 8.83
N GLU A 16 11.34 -15.58 9.74
CA GLU A 16 12.72 -15.22 10.08
C GLU A 16 13.65 -15.32 8.86
N ARG A 17 13.53 -16.37 8.05
CA ARG A 17 14.28 -16.50 6.80
C ARG A 17 14.02 -15.34 5.87
N ARG A 18 12.78 -14.94 5.68
CA ARG A 18 12.38 -13.82 4.80
C ARG A 18 13.01 -12.51 5.28
N VAL A 19 12.88 -12.19 6.57
CA VAL A 19 13.46 -10.97 7.15
C VAL A 19 14.99 -10.96 7.03
N ARG A 20 15.67 -12.08 7.27
CA ARG A 20 17.13 -12.20 7.10
C ARG A 20 17.57 -11.94 5.66
N ILE A 21 16.86 -12.51 4.69
CA ILE A 21 17.17 -12.30 3.28
C ILE A 21 16.98 -10.82 2.92
N LEU A 22 15.83 -10.21 3.26
CA LEU A 22 15.56 -8.81 2.98
C LEU A 22 16.62 -7.89 3.61
N LYS A 23 16.97 -8.12 4.87
CA LYS A 23 18.02 -7.37 5.56
C LYS A 23 19.38 -7.51 4.88
N SER A 24 19.76 -8.72 4.46
CA SER A 24 21.02 -8.97 3.74
C SER A 24 21.10 -8.32 2.37
N GLN A 25 19.96 -8.00 1.77
CA GLN A 25 19.86 -7.31 0.50
C GLN A 25 19.83 -5.77 0.62
N GLY A 26 19.90 -5.21 1.82
CA GLY A 26 19.98 -3.78 2.05
C GLY A 26 18.68 -3.10 2.48
N PHE A 27 17.57 -3.83 2.56
CA PHE A 27 16.34 -3.27 3.13
C PHE A 27 16.49 -3.04 4.64
N ASN A 28 15.98 -1.94 5.13
CA ASN A 28 15.97 -1.59 6.56
C ASN A 28 14.56 -1.48 7.15
N ALA A 29 13.52 -1.47 6.31
CA ALA A 29 12.13 -1.37 6.72
C ALA A 29 11.23 -2.24 5.82
N LEU A 30 10.10 -2.69 6.38
CA LEU A 30 9.03 -3.41 5.70
C LEU A 30 7.71 -2.67 5.89
N ARG A 31 6.90 -2.60 4.84
CA ARG A 31 5.47 -2.29 4.93
C ARG A 31 4.68 -3.58 4.82
N MET A 32 3.76 -3.78 5.75
CA MET A 32 2.90 -4.96 5.80
C MET A 32 1.70 -4.78 4.88
N ALA A 33 1.90 -4.98 3.61
CA ALA A 33 0.88 -4.80 2.59
C ALA A 33 -0.03 -6.05 2.50
N HIS A 34 -1.34 -5.99 2.67
CA HIS A 34 -2.11 -4.81 3.12
C HIS A 34 -3.02 -5.25 4.27
N ASN A 35 -2.44 -5.77 5.33
CA ASN A 35 -3.12 -6.26 6.54
C ASN A 35 -2.11 -6.44 7.68
N PRO A 36 -2.56 -6.50 8.94
CA PRO A 36 -1.66 -6.58 10.09
C PRO A 36 -0.68 -7.75 10.04
N ALA A 37 0.52 -7.50 10.53
CA ALA A 37 1.61 -8.44 10.57
C ALA A 37 1.33 -9.63 11.50
N SER A 38 1.89 -10.79 11.17
CA SER A 38 1.92 -11.89 12.12
C SER A 38 2.92 -11.63 13.25
N ARG A 39 2.61 -12.11 14.43
CA ARG A 39 3.51 -12.01 15.59
C ARG A 39 4.91 -12.61 15.28
N SER A 40 4.95 -13.73 14.58
CA SER A 40 6.22 -14.36 14.19
C SER A 40 7.09 -13.45 13.32
N LEU A 41 6.48 -12.66 12.43
CA LEU A 41 7.19 -11.69 11.60
C LEU A 41 7.72 -10.54 12.44
N LEU A 42 6.90 -9.99 13.34
CA LEU A 42 7.33 -8.92 14.24
C LEU A 42 8.47 -9.37 15.18
N ASP A 43 8.35 -10.57 15.77
CA ASP A 43 9.44 -11.17 16.57
C ASP A 43 10.75 -11.31 15.78
N ALA A 44 10.66 -11.67 14.49
CA ALA A 44 11.83 -11.76 13.62
C ALA A 44 12.39 -10.35 13.30
N CYS A 45 11.53 -9.37 13.05
CA CYS A 45 11.94 -7.99 12.81
C CYS A 45 12.64 -7.39 14.04
N ASP A 46 12.11 -7.61 15.23
CA ASP A 46 12.74 -7.17 16.50
C ASP A 46 14.15 -7.75 16.66
N ARG A 47 14.31 -9.08 16.47
CA ARG A 47 15.62 -9.74 16.62
C ARG A 47 16.65 -9.35 15.57
N ILE A 48 16.21 -9.11 14.34
CA ILE A 48 17.09 -8.84 13.20
C ILE A 48 17.34 -7.35 13.02
N GLY A 49 16.51 -6.49 13.63
CA GLY A 49 16.58 -5.04 13.50
C GLY A 49 16.02 -4.53 12.17
N MET A 50 14.83 -4.99 11.78
CA MET A 50 14.08 -4.52 10.62
C MET A 50 12.93 -3.64 11.10
N TYR A 51 12.84 -2.42 10.63
CA TYR A 51 11.70 -1.55 10.94
C TYR A 51 10.43 -2.03 10.23
N VAL A 52 9.28 -1.74 10.84
CA VAL A 52 7.96 -2.13 10.33
C VAL A 52 7.03 -0.93 10.30
N MET A 53 6.39 -0.71 9.16
CA MET A 53 5.15 0.02 9.03
C MET A 53 4.03 -1.03 8.96
N ASP A 54 3.28 -1.20 10.04
CA ASP A 54 2.17 -2.14 10.02
C ASP A 54 0.90 -1.47 9.46
N GLU A 55 0.15 -2.21 8.64
CA GLU A 55 -0.98 -1.67 7.90
C GLU A 55 -2.26 -2.41 8.23
N ALA A 56 -3.30 -1.65 8.58
CA ALA A 56 -4.55 -2.23 9.05
C ALA A 56 -5.43 -2.80 7.92
N PHE A 57 -5.50 -2.10 6.77
CA PHE A 57 -6.50 -2.39 5.75
C PHE A 57 -5.97 -2.20 4.34
N ASP A 58 -6.36 -3.05 3.39
CA ASP A 58 -6.23 -2.78 1.96
C ASP A 58 -7.28 -1.77 1.47
N GLY A 59 -8.51 -1.86 1.93
CA GLY A 59 -9.62 -0.99 1.54
C GLY A 59 -10.48 -0.59 2.73
N TRP A 60 -11.36 0.42 2.55
CA TRP A 60 -12.31 0.83 3.57
C TRP A 60 -13.73 0.42 3.19
N TYR A 61 -14.71 1.34 3.24
CA TYR A 61 -16.11 1.01 2.97
C TYR A 61 -16.49 1.00 1.48
N ILE A 62 -15.64 1.52 0.58
CA ILE A 62 -15.84 1.41 -0.87
C ILE A 62 -15.21 0.09 -1.33
N PRO A 63 -15.97 -0.84 -1.89
CA PRO A 63 -15.43 -2.13 -2.29
C PRO A 63 -14.44 -1.99 -3.45
N LYS A 64 -13.27 -2.61 -3.32
CA LYS A 64 -12.30 -2.81 -4.40
C LYS A 64 -12.62 -4.07 -5.20
N GLU A 65 -13.09 -5.10 -4.51
CA GLU A 65 -13.46 -6.39 -5.09
C GLU A 65 -14.88 -6.79 -4.68
N TYR A 66 -15.47 -7.70 -5.45
CA TYR A 66 -16.89 -8.07 -5.27
C TYR A 66 -17.21 -8.68 -3.90
N HIS A 67 -16.26 -9.43 -3.32
CA HIS A 67 -16.41 -10.16 -2.06
C HIS A 67 -15.47 -9.69 -0.97
N ASP A 68 -14.97 -8.46 -1.03
CA ASP A 68 -14.10 -7.92 0.01
C ASP A 68 -14.88 -7.57 1.31
N TYR A 69 -14.14 -7.22 2.35
CA TYR A 69 -14.68 -6.93 3.68
C TYR A 69 -15.26 -5.50 3.82
N SER A 70 -15.30 -4.71 2.76
CA SER A 70 -15.81 -3.32 2.80
C SER A 70 -17.22 -3.19 3.38
N ARG A 71 -18.01 -4.27 3.27
CA ARG A 71 -19.36 -4.36 3.85
C ARG A 71 -19.36 -4.15 5.35
N ASP A 72 -18.42 -4.77 6.02
CA ASP A 72 -18.36 -4.86 7.49
C ASP A 72 -17.40 -3.81 8.06
N PHE A 73 -16.68 -3.09 7.19
CA PHE A 73 -15.65 -2.13 7.57
C PHE A 73 -16.14 -1.11 8.60
N LEU A 74 -17.28 -0.43 8.35
CA LEU A 74 -17.77 0.63 9.24
C LEU A 74 -18.20 0.13 10.61
N SER A 75 -18.55 -1.16 10.75
CA SER A 75 -18.84 -1.78 12.05
C SER A 75 -17.57 -2.21 12.79
N ASP A 76 -16.53 -2.60 12.06
CA ASP A 76 -15.43 -3.39 12.62
C ASP A 76 -14.09 -2.65 12.68
N TYR A 77 -13.88 -1.55 11.94
CA TYR A 77 -12.57 -0.91 11.83
C TYR A 77 -11.93 -0.54 13.18
N LYS A 78 -12.72 -0.12 14.17
CA LYS A 78 -12.17 0.23 15.50
C LYS A 78 -11.61 -0.99 16.23
N SER A 79 -12.30 -2.13 16.14
CA SER A 79 -11.85 -3.37 16.77
C SER A 79 -10.60 -3.92 16.07
N VAL A 80 -10.53 -3.80 14.74
CA VAL A 80 -9.35 -4.23 13.97
C VAL A 80 -8.14 -3.34 14.29
N LEU A 81 -8.31 -2.02 14.34
CA LEU A 81 -7.25 -1.09 14.75
C LEU A 81 -6.77 -1.40 16.19
N ALA A 82 -7.70 -1.65 17.11
CA ALA A 82 -7.33 -1.99 18.47
C ALA A 82 -6.54 -3.30 18.55
N ALA A 83 -6.96 -4.33 17.81
CA ALA A 83 -6.27 -5.61 17.78
C ALA A 83 -4.86 -5.49 17.15
N MET A 84 -4.69 -4.69 16.08
CA MET A 84 -3.39 -4.40 15.49
C MET A 84 -2.47 -3.71 16.51
N VAL A 85 -2.93 -2.62 17.11
CA VAL A 85 -2.12 -1.87 18.09
C VAL A 85 -1.77 -2.73 19.30
N GLU A 86 -2.70 -3.53 19.81
CA GLU A 86 -2.45 -4.45 20.93
C GLU A 86 -1.37 -5.49 20.59
N ASN A 87 -1.42 -6.05 19.39
CA ASN A 87 -0.41 -6.98 18.89
C ASN A 87 0.98 -6.32 18.81
N ASP A 88 1.02 -5.08 18.34
CA ASP A 88 2.25 -4.38 17.95
C ASP A 88 2.92 -3.61 19.09
N TYR A 89 2.16 -3.26 20.14
CA TYR A 89 2.56 -2.30 21.16
C TYR A 89 3.95 -2.58 21.77
N ASN A 90 4.26 -3.84 22.03
CA ASN A 90 5.52 -4.26 22.62
C ASN A 90 6.60 -4.67 21.59
N HIS A 91 6.37 -4.41 20.28
CA HIS A 91 7.35 -4.67 19.23
C HIS A 91 8.12 -3.38 18.88
N PRO A 92 9.40 -3.25 19.29
CA PRO A 92 10.19 -2.06 18.99
C PRO A 92 10.51 -1.88 17.50
N SER A 93 10.36 -2.93 16.69
CA SER A 93 10.47 -2.86 15.25
C SER A 93 9.35 -2.07 14.59
N VAL A 94 8.14 -2.08 15.17
CA VAL A 94 7.01 -1.30 14.64
C VAL A 94 7.23 0.18 14.96
N ILE A 95 7.43 0.97 13.92
CA ILE A 95 7.74 2.40 14.04
C ILE A 95 6.61 3.30 13.55
N MET A 96 5.60 2.74 12.88
CA MET A 96 4.54 3.50 12.23
C MET A 96 3.33 2.60 11.95
N TYR A 97 2.13 3.18 11.99
CA TYR A 97 0.89 2.52 11.58
C TYR A 97 0.36 3.12 10.28
N SER A 98 -0.13 2.26 9.38
CA SER A 98 -0.82 2.67 8.16
C SER A 98 -2.30 2.29 8.23
N LEU A 99 -3.17 3.26 7.94
CA LEU A 99 -4.61 3.09 8.05
C LEU A 99 -5.25 2.43 6.84
N GLY A 100 -4.54 2.37 5.72
CA GLY A 100 -5.09 1.77 4.51
C GLY A 100 -4.25 1.99 3.27
N ASN A 101 -4.62 1.28 2.22
CA ASN A 101 -3.95 1.28 0.94
C ASN A 101 -4.90 1.75 -0.18
N GLU A 102 -4.50 2.78 -0.93
CA GLU A 102 -5.18 3.24 -2.14
C GLU A 102 -6.71 3.38 -2.00
N VAL A 103 -7.13 3.90 -0.85
CA VAL A 103 -8.54 4.08 -0.51
C VAL A 103 -9.06 5.38 -1.10
N THR A 104 -9.98 5.29 -2.07
CA THR A 104 -10.51 6.46 -2.78
C THR A 104 -11.46 7.32 -1.94
N GLU A 105 -11.85 6.85 -0.76
CA GLU A 105 -12.58 7.60 0.26
C GLU A 105 -11.84 8.87 0.65
N THR A 106 -10.51 8.87 0.65
CA THR A 106 -9.67 10.03 0.96
C THR A 106 -9.85 11.20 -0.01
N ALA A 107 -10.42 10.95 -1.18
CA ALA A 107 -10.84 11.99 -2.11
C ALA A 107 -12.04 12.81 -1.63
N SER A 108 -12.81 12.33 -0.65
CA SER A 108 -14.03 12.94 -0.14
C SER A 108 -13.85 13.53 1.26
N LYS A 109 -14.70 14.52 1.61
CA LYS A 109 -14.69 15.10 2.96
C LYS A 109 -14.97 14.04 4.04
N ARG A 110 -15.94 13.14 3.79
CA ARG A 110 -16.29 12.05 4.71
C ARG A 110 -15.11 11.10 4.93
N GLY A 111 -14.37 10.75 3.87
CA GLY A 111 -13.22 9.88 4.00
C GLY A 111 -12.04 10.55 4.72
N VAL A 112 -11.84 11.86 4.53
CA VAL A 112 -10.85 12.62 5.31
C VAL A 112 -11.22 12.67 6.80
N GLU A 113 -12.49 12.88 7.13
CA GLU A 113 -13.00 12.86 8.51
C GLU A 113 -12.84 11.46 9.14
N LEU A 114 -13.14 10.41 8.40
CA LEU A 114 -12.94 9.02 8.84
C LEU A 114 -11.44 8.72 9.05
N CYS A 115 -10.58 9.16 8.16
CA CYS A 115 -9.13 9.02 8.31
C CYS A 115 -8.64 9.66 9.63
N ALA A 116 -9.10 10.88 9.92
CA ALA A 116 -8.77 11.56 11.17
C ALA A 116 -9.29 10.79 12.39
N GLU A 117 -10.54 10.27 12.34
CA GLU A 117 -11.11 9.46 13.42
C GLU A 117 -10.31 8.18 13.65
N MET A 118 -9.87 7.51 12.57
CA MET A 118 -9.05 6.30 12.66
C MET A 118 -7.68 6.60 13.27
N ARG A 119 -7.00 7.69 12.83
CA ARG A 119 -5.76 8.16 13.44
C ARG A 119 -5.93 8.42 14.94
N ASP A 120 -6.97 9.16 15.32
CA ASP A 120 -7.23 9.50 16.71
C ASP A 120 -7.56 8.25 17.55
N THR A 121 -8.21 7.24 16.93
CA THR A 121 -8.42 5.93 17.56
C THR A 121 -7.08 5.24 17.84
N VAL A 122 -6.17 5.18 16.85
CA VAL A 122 -4.84 4.61 17.05
C VAL A 122 -4.06 5.37 18.12
N HIS A 123 -4.04 6.71 18.08
CA HIS A 123 -3.34 7.53 19.07
C HIS A 123 -3.90 7.39 20.49
N SER A 124 -5.19 7.08 20.63
CA SER A 124 -5.78 6.79 21.95
C SER A 124 -5.26 5.48 22.58
N LEU A 125 -4.78 4.56 21.74
CA LEU A 125 -4.24 3.25 22.14
C LEU A 125 -2.70 3.29 22.22
N ASP A 126 -2.06 3.96 21.26
CA ASP A 126 -0.61 4.17 21.20
C ASP A 126 -0.29 5.58 20.66
N GLY A 127 -0.03 6.50 21.55
CA GLY A 127 0.37 7.88 21.20
C GLY A 127 1.87 8.03 20.89
N THR A 128 2.63 6.95 20.78
CA THR A 128 4.09 6.99 20.59
C THR A 128 4.52 6.83 19.13
N ARG A 129 3.67 6.24 18.30
CA ARG A 129 3.96 5.95 16.89
C ARG A 129 3.12 6.81 15.95
N PRO A 130 3.71 7.38 14.89
CA PRO A 130 2.98 8.17 13.90
C PRO A 130 2.08 7.28 13.03
N VAL A 131 1.07 7.92 12.47
CA VAL A 131 0.05 7.31 11.62
C VAL A 131 0.12 7.86 10.20
N THR A 132 0.05 6.95 9.23
CA THR A 132 0.03 7.25 7.79
C THR A 132 -1.10 6.52 7.07
N CYS A 133 -1.23 6.73 5.77
CA CYS A 133 -2.09 5.98 4.85
C CYS A 133 -1.48 6.01 3.45
N GLY A 134 -1.52 4.91 2.73
CA GLY A 134 -1.00 4.81 1.36
C GLY A 134 -1.95 5.47 0.36
N ILE A 135 -1.72 6.74 0.03
CA ILE A 135 -2.56 7.55 -0.85
C ILE A 135 -2.14 7.39 -2.31
N ASN A 136 -3.01 6.83 -3.14
CA ASN A 136 -2.85 6.90 -4.59
C ASN A 136 -3.51 8.18 -5.12
N VAL A 137 -2.69 9.19 -5.33
CA VAL A 137 -3.13 10.54 -5.71
C VAL A 137 -3.95 10.53 -7.01
N LEU A 138 -3.65 9.63 -7.94
CA LEU A 138 -4.37 9.55 -9.21
C LEU A 138 -5.74 8.92 -9.06
N LEU A 139 -5.86 7.87 -8.27
CA LEU A 139 -7.17 7.25 -7.96
C LEU A 139 -8.08 8.28 -7.29
N ASP A 140 -7.55 9.06 -6.37
CA ASP A 140 -8.29 10.13 -5.69
C ASP A 140 -8.71 11.25 -6.65
N VAL A 141 -7.85 11.65 -7.58
CA VAL A 141 -8.19 12.61 -8.63
C VAL A 141 -9.34 12.08 -9.49
N TYR A 142 -9.27 10.81 -9.92
CA TYR A 142 -10.35 10.20 -10.69
C TYR A 142 -11.64 10.09 -9.89
N ALA A 143 -11.57 9.73 -8.60
CA ALA A 143 -12.74 9.68 -7.74
C ALA A 143 -13.44 11.05 -7.63
N ARG A 144 -12.67 12.14 -7.48
CA ARG A 144 -13.19 13.52 -7.49
C ARG A 144 -13.85 13.91 -8.78
N LEU A 145 -13.36 13.41 -9.90
CA LEU A 145 -13.95 13.66 -11.22
C LEU A 145 -15.18 12.78 -11.50
N GLY A 146 -15.50 11.85 -10.60
CA GLY A 146 -16.54 10.85 -10.82
C GLY A 146 -16.20 9.83 -11.91
N ILE A 147 -14.93 9.77 -12.30
CA ILE A 147 -14.35 8.81 -13.25
C ILE A 147 -13.54 7.84 -12.41
N GLY A 148 -14.04 6.70 -12.02
CA GLY A 148 -13.21 5.85 -11.20
C GLY A 148 -13.68 4.43 -11.12
N VAL A 149 -12.70 3.55 -10.85
CA VAL A 149 -12.89 2.14 -10.55
C VAL A 149 -13.66 2.02 -9.23
N TYR A 150 -13.36 2.93 -8.31
CA TYR A 150 -13.93 3.01 -6.96
C TYR A 150 -14.60 4.38 -6.76
N SER A 151 -15.88 4.44 -6.42
CA SER A 151 -16.60 5.71 -6.27
C SER A 151 -17.78 5.58 -5.30
N ASP A 152 -17.89 6.51 -4.34
CA ASP A 152 -19.04 6.67 -3.43
C ASP A 152 -20.40 6.79 -4.17
N LYS A 153 -20.38 7.22 -5.43
CA LYS A 153 -21.59 7.43 -6.23
C LYS A 153 -22.13 6.16 -6.87
N LYS A 154 -21.37 5.08 -6.87
CA LYS A 154 -21.80 3.76 -7.32
C LYS A 154 -22.11 2.93 -6.08
N GLU A 155 -23.37 2.95 -5.63
CA GLU A 155 -23.85 1.82 -4.85
C GLU A 155 -23.59 0.58 -5.71
N TYR A 156 -22.65 -0.24 -5.27
CA TYR A 156 -22.48 -1.57 -5.83
C TYR A 156 -23.78 -2.32 -5.52
N LYS A 157 -24.69 -2.39 -6.48
CA LYS A 157 -25.77 -3.36 -6.44
C LYS A 157 -25.09 -4.72 -6.48
N ARG A 158 -24.90 -5.29 -5.31
CA ARG A 158 -24.39 -6.66 -5.13
C ARG A 158 -25.49 -7.61 -5.57
N GLU A 159 -25.61 -7.81 -6.88
CA GLU A 159 -26.42 -8.91 -7.38
C GLU A 159 -25.70 -10.21 -7.07
N PRO A 160 -26.38 -11.19 -6.47
CA PRO A 160 -25.81 -12.52 -6.29
C PRO A 160 -25.39 -13.06 -7.65
N LEU A 161 -24.19 -13.67 -7.74
CA LEU A 161 -23.74 -14.35 -8.95
C LEU A 161 -24.81 -15.37 -9.37
N PRO A 162 -25.28 -15.35 -10.62
CA PRO A 162 -26.17 -16.40 -11.11
C PRO A 162 -25.44 -17.74 -10.99
N GLU A 163 -26.01 -18.68 -10.28
CA GLU A 163 -25.48 -20.04 -10.21
C GLU A 163 -25.24 -20.59 -11.61
N GLY A 164 -24.03 -21.07 -11.86
CA GLY A 164 -23.66 -21.79 -13.09
C GLY A 164 -23.19 -20.95 -14.28
N LYS A 165 -23.10 -19.64 -14.20
CA LYS A 165 -22.45 -18.83 -15.24
C LYS A 165 -21.11 -18.28 -14.74
N GLY A 166 -20.03 -18.69 -15.38
CA GLY A 166 -18.71 -18.17 -15.11
C GLY A 166 -18.72 -16.63 -15.10
N TYR A 167 -18.06 -16.04 -14.12
CA TYR A 167 -17.94 -14.59 -13.92
C TYR A 167 -17.39 -13.95 -15.19
N LYS A 168 -18.18 -13.09 -15.84
CA LYS A 168 -17.66 -12.14 -16.82
C LYS A 168 -17.25 -10.88 -16.05
N GLU A 169 -15.98 -10.82 -15.73
CA GLU A 169 -15.37 -9.66 -15.11
C GLU A 169 -15.69 -8.39 -15.92
N LYS A 170 -16.37 -7.42 -15.31
CA LYS A 170 -16.43 -6.09 -15.87
C LYS A 170 -15.01 -5.55 -15.90
N LYS A 171 -14.55 -5.08 -17.08
CA LYS A 171 -13.19 -4.56 -17.36
C LYS A 171 -12.82 -3.28 -16.55
N SER A 172 -13.15 -3.22 -15.28
CA SER A 172 -13.02 -2.04 -14.42
C SER A 172 -12.42 -2.34 -13.06
N GLY A 173 -11.59 -3.36 -12.93
CA GLY A 173 -10.88 -3.70 -11.71
C GLY A 173 -9.44 -3.17 -11.67
N SER A 174 -8.74 -3.41 -10.57
CA SER A 174 -7.32 -3.07 -10.36
C SER A 174 -6.43 -3.53 -11.53
N ALA A 175 -6.68 -4.71 -12.10
CA ALA A 175 -5.95 -5.24 -13.25
C ALA A 175 -6.07 -4.36 -14.51
N PHE A 176 -7.26 -3.77 -14.77
CA PHE A 176 -7.46 -2.85 -15.89
C PHE A 176 -6.70 -1.54 -15.67
N PHE A 177 -6.73 -1.01 -14.46
CA PHE A 177 -5.99 0.21 -14.11
C PHE A 177 -4.48 -0.01 -14.23
N ASN A 178 -3.95 -1.11 -13.70
CA ASN A 178 -2.53 -1.44 -13.79
C ASN A 178 -2.05 -1.62 -15.23
N TYR A 179 -2.84 -2.24 -16.09
CA TYR A 179 -2.53 -2.35 -17.52
C TYR A 179 -2.39 -0.99 -18.22
N TRP A 180 -3.27 -0.04 -17.91
CA TRP A 180 -3.17 1.30 -18.47
C TRP A 180 -2.09 2.16 -17.80
N ALA A 181 -1.87 1.97 -16.50
CA ALA A 181 -0.79 2.64 -15.77
C ALA A 181 0.57 2.32 -16.36
N GLU A 182 0.82 1.08 -16.76
CA GLU A 182 2.05 0.69 -17.45
C GLU A 182 2.20 1.41 -18.79
N LYS A 183 1.15 1.41 -19.62
CA LYS A 183 1.20 2.01 -20.97
C LYS A 183 1.26 3.54 -20.94
N LEU A 184 0.65 4.16 -19.95
CA LEU A 184 0.48 5.60 -19.82
C LEU A 184 1.32 6.18 -18.66
N GLY A 185 2.30 5.46 -18.15
CA GLY A 185 3.06 5.85 -16.96
C GLY A 185 3.61 7.28 -16.98
N LYS A 186 4.12 7.74 -18.13
CA LYS A 186 4.56 9.14 -18.30
C LYS A 186 3.41 10.15 -18.16
N LEU A 187 2.21 9.81 -18.62
CA LEU A 187 1.04 10.65 -18.48
C LEU A 187 0.56 10.66 -17.03
N PHE A 188 0.54 9.52 -16.37
CA PHE A 188 0.19 9.42 -14.94
C PHE A 188 1.18 10.19 -14.08
N PHE A 189 2.47 10.08 -14.38
CA PHE A 189 3.51 10.88 -13.73
C PHE A 189 3.28 12.38 -13.89
N ALA A 190 2.86 12.84 -15.08
CA ALA A 190 2.53 14.25 -15.32
C ALA A 190 1.24 14.68 -14.59
N LEU A 191 0.21 13.82 -14.59
CA LEU A 191 -1.06 14.12 -13.93
C LEU A 191 -0.94 14.24 -12.40
N SER A 192 -0.02 13.49 -11.79
CA SER A 192 0.23 13.58 -10.34
C SER A 192 0.82 14.93 -9.91
N LYS A 193 1.36 15.74 -10.83
CA LYS A 193 1.88 17.10 -10.59
C LYS A 193 0.82 18.21 -10.68
N THR A 194 -0.40 17.90 -11.07
CA THR A 194 -1.46 18.89 -11.28
C THR A 194 -1.94 19.53 -9.98
N ASN A 195 -2.59 20.68 -10.08
CA ASN A 195 -3.20 21.38 -8.93
C ASN A 195 -4.31 20.54 -8.28
N MET A 196 -5.00 19.71 -9.05
CA MET A 196 -6.01 18.79 -8.50
C MET A 196 -5.38 17.71 -7.63
N ALA A 197 -4.28 17.12 -8.09
CA ALA A 197 -3.49 16.18 -7.32
C ALA A 197 -2.92 16.82 -6.04
N GLU A 198 -2.46 18.06 -6.14
CA GLU A 198 -2.00 18.83 -4.98
C GLU A 198 -3.13 19.06 -3.97
N LYS A 199 -4.33 19.39 -4.45
CA LYS A 199 -5.50 19.56 -3.58
C LYS A 199 -5.86 18.28 -2.83
N VAL A 200 -5.81 17.11 -3.49
CA VAL A 200 -6.00 15.80 -2.84
C VAL A 200 -5.05 15.66 -1.66
N VAL A 201 -3.74 15.81 -1.90
CA VAL A 201 -2.73 15.64 -0.85
C VAL A 201 -2.89 16.68 0.27
N SER A 202 -3.26 17.92 -0.07
CA SER A 202 -3.44 18.98 0.92
C SER A 202 -4.68 18.79 1.79
N ASP A 203 -5.75 18.23 1.23
CA ASP A 203 -6.99 17.97 1.96
C ASP A 203 -6.83 16.82 2.96
N ILE A 204 -6.07 15.76 2.63
CA ILE A 204 -5.85 14.62 3.53
C ILE A 204 -4.72 14.84 4.54
N SER A 205 -3.74 15.68 4.22
CA SER A 205 -2.55 15.89 5.05
C SER A 205 -2.86 16.21 6.53
N PRO A 206 -3.86 17.01 6.90
CA PRO A 206 -4.19 17.28 8.31
C PRO A 206 -4.74 16.05 9.07
N ALA A 207 -5.19 15.03 8.38
CA ALA A 207 -5.72 13.80 8.97
C ALA A 207 -4.62 12.76 9.27
N LEU A 208 -3.37 13.03 8.91
CA LEU A 208 -2.24 12.12 9.02
C LEU A 208 -1.04 12.81 9.72
N ASP A 209 -0.22 12.04 10.42
CA ASP A 209 1.06 12.55 10.95
C ASP A 209 2.12 12.58 9.86
N ILE A 210 2.12 11.59 8.98
CA ILE A 210 3.00 11.46 7.83
C ILE A 210 2.17 11.16 6.60
N VAL A 211 2.35 11.92 5.53
CA VAL A 211 1.62 11.70 4.28
C VAL A 211 2.27 10.55 3.50
N GLY A 212 1.58 9.43 3.41
CA GLY A 212 1.98 8.28 2.59
C GLY A 212 1.58 8.47 1.13
N LEU A 213 2.49 8.21 0.20
CA LEU A 213 2.28 8.43 -1.22
C LEU A 213 2.56 7.14 -2.01
N ASN A 214 1.51 6.60 -2.66
CA ASN A 214 1.65 5.50 -3.62
C ASN A 214 1.83 6.07 -5.02
N TYR A 215 2.91 5.64 -5.72
CA TYR A 215 3.21 5.96 -7.13
C TYR A 215 3.19 7.45 -7.48
N ALA A 216 3.52 8.31 -6.52
CA ALA A 216 3.50 9.76 -6.69
C ALA A 216 4.88 10.42 -6.45
N SER A 217 5.97 9.71 -6.71
CA SER A 217 7.35 10.19 -6.54
C SER A 217 7.65 11.49 -7.29
N SER A 218 6.92 11.75 -8.39
CA SER A 218 6.99 13.02 -9.13
C SER A 218 6.65 14.26 -8.29
N ARG A 219 6.02 14.08 -7.12
CA ARG A 219 5.64 15.16 -6.19
C ARG A 219 6.69 15.45 -5.14
N TYR A 220 7.64 14.55 -4.90
CA TYR A 220 8.57 14.62 -3.78
C TYR A 220 9.30 15.97 -3.71
N ASP A 221 9.96 16.37 -4.80
CA ASP A 221 10.68 17.65 -4.84
C ASP A 221 9.72 18.84 -4.64
N LYS A 222 8.63 18.89 -5.41
CA LYS A 222 7.64 19.97 -5.37
C LYS A 222 7.00 20.13 -3.99
N ASP A 223 6.58 19.03 -3.38
CA ASP A 223 5.88 19.06 -2.09
C ASP A 223 6.85 19.36 -0.95
N ALA A 224 8.09 18.86 -1.01
CA ALA A 224 9.12 19.20 -0.02
C ALA A 224 9.47 20.68 -0.03
N GLU A 225 9.58 21.30 -1.21
CA GLU A 225 9.85 22.73 -1.35
C GLU A 225 8.65 23.58 -0.88
N LYS A 226 7.45 23.20 -1.29
CA LYS A 226 6.24 23.98 -1.03
C LYS A 226 5.74 23.87 0.41
N TYR A 227 5.92 22.71 1.03
CA TYR A 227 5.40 22.38 2.36
C TYR A 227 6.51 21.89 3.29
N PRO A 228 7.43 22.76 3.73
CA PRO A 228 8.62 22.36 4.48
C PRO A 228 8.33 21.70 5.84
N GLY A 229 7.12 21.89 6.37
CA GLY A 229 6.67 21.25 7.62
C GLY A 229 5.92 19.92 7.41
N ARG A 230 5.70 19.48 6.16
CA ARG A 230 4.96 18.25 5.86
C ARG A 230 5.92 17.06 5.81
N LEU A 231 5.78 16.14 6.74
CA LEU A 231 6.46 14.85 6.63
C LEU A 231 5.78 13.97 5.58
N MET A 232 6.59 13.30 4.76
CA MET A 232 6.15 12.44 3.68
C MET A 232 6.93 11.14 3.66
N ILE A 233 6.32 10.11 3.11
CA ILE A 233 6.95 8.82 2.86
C ILE A 233 6.40 8.20 1.58
N GLY A 234 7.26 7.63 0.74
CA GLY A 234 6.81 6.77 -0.35
C GLY A 234 6.33 5.45 0.23
N THR A 235 5.03 5.24 0.22
CA THR A 235 4.44 4.02 0.80
C THR A 235 4.41 2.87 -0.19
N GLU A 236 4.41 3.18 -1.50
CA GLU A 236 4.45 2.18 -2.56
C GLU A 236 4.98 2.81 -3.85
N THR A 237 6.09 2.31 -4.37
CA THR A 237 6.75 2.87 -5.56
C THR A 237 7.29 1.77 -6.47
N MET A 238 7.45 2.07 -7.75
CA MET A 238 8.00 1.12 -8.71
C MET A 238 9.50 0.91 -8.49
N SER A 239 9.96 -0.33 -8.59
CA SER A 239 11.39 -0.67 -8.49
C SER A 239 12.26 0.06 -9.53
N ALA A 240 11.70 0.36 -10.69
CA ALA A 240 12.39 1.14 -11.73
C ALA A 240 12.69 2.59 -11.31
N ASP A 241 11.90 3.16 -10.40
CA ASP A 241 12.04 4.53 -9.93
C ASP A 241 12.93 4.64 -8.69
N LEU A 242 13.38 3.52 -8.12
CA LEU A 242 14.15 3.45 -6.88
C LEU A 242 15.37 4.39 -6.86
N PRO A 243 16.21 4.49 -7.90
CA PRO A 243 17.35 5.42 -7.90
C PRO A 243 16.94 6.89 -7.79
N TYR A 244 15.86 7.27 -8.47
CA TYR A 244 15.32 8.63 -8.37
C TYR A 244 14.72 8.90 -7.00
N ASN A 245 13.89 8.00 -6.51
CA ASN A 245 13.20 8.12 -5.23
C ASN A 245 14.20 8.22 -4.07
N TRP A 246 15.20 7.35 -4.05
CA TRP A 246 16.23 7.37 -3.02
C TRP A 246 17.06 8.67 -3.03
N ASN A 247 17.37 9.19 -4.21
CA ASN A 247 18.01 10.51 -4.33
C ASN A 247 17.12 11.63 -3.77
N CYS A 248 15.78 11.54 -3.91
CA CYS A 248 14.87 12.49 -3.28
C CYS A 248 14.88 12.36 -1.75
N VAL A 249 14.88 11.13 -1.21
CA VAL A 249 15.01 10.88 0.24
C VAL A 249 16.29 11.50 0.80
N LEU A 250 17.41 11.36 0.11
CA LEU A 250 18.68 11.93 0.54
C LEU A 250 18.72 13.47 0.48
N ARG A 251 17.95 14.09 -0.41
CA ARG A 251 17.90 15.56 -0.56
C ARG A 251 16.94 16.25 0.38
N HIS A 252 15.80 15.61 0.69
CA HIS A 252 14.70 16.25 1.40
C HIS A 252 14.47 15.59 2.77
N LYS A 253 14.78 16.31 3.83
CA LYS A 253 14.61 15.83 5.23
C LYS A 253 13.17 15.48 5.59
N GLN A 254 12.19 16.06 4.87
CA GLN A 254 10.77 15.80 5.05
C GLN A 254 10.32 14.46 4.45
N LEU A 255 11.08 13.92 3.46
CA LEU A 255 10.83 12.62 2.87
C LEU A 255 11.65 11.57 3.63
N ILE A 256 11.01 10.90 4.56
CA ILE A 256 11.69 10.05 5.55
C ILE A 256 12.03 8.65 5.07
N GLY A 257 11.52 8.24 3.91
CA GLY A 257 11.77 6.93 3.33
C GLY A 257 10.95 6.65 2.07
N ASP A 258 11.20 5.49 1.47
CA ASP A 258 10.52 5.03 0.26
C ASP A 258 10.39 3.50 0.29
N PHE A 259 9.17 2.98 0.15
CA PHE A 259 8.87 1.55 0.12
C PHE A 259 8.60 1.10 -1.31
N VAL A 260 9.34 0.11 -1.76
CA VAL A 260 9.25 -0.42 -3.13
C VAL A 260 8.18 -1.50 -3.23
N TRP A 261 7.36 -1.45 -4.26
CA TRP A 261 6.48 -2.54 -4.67
C TRP A 261 7.13 -3.36 -5.79
N SER A 262 7.52 -4.58 -5.50
CA SER A 262 7.57 -5.20 -4.19
C SER A 262 8.96 -5.79 -3.94
N ALA A 263 9.35 -5.92 -2.68
CA ALA A 263 10.65 -6.50 -2.36
C ALA A 263 10.67 -8.01 -2.66
N TRP A 264 9.61 -8.75 -2.31
CA TRP A 264 9.49 -10.19 -2.49
C TRP A 264 8.40 -10.53 -3.50
N ASP A 265 8.68 -11.41 -4.46
CA ASP A 265 7.69 -11.83 -5.44
C ASP A 265 6.63 -12.75 -4.81
N TYR A 266 5.46 -12.83 -5.43
CA TYR A 266 4.31 -13.55 -4.92
C TYR A 266 3.58 -14.30 -6.03
N ILE A 267 2.66 -15.19 -5.64
CA ILE A 267 1.92 -16.04 -6.57
C ILE A 267 0.91 -15.22 -7.35
N GLY A 268 0.90 -15.38 -8.66
CA GLY A 268 0.10 -14.56 -9.58
C GLY A 268 -1.40 -14.82 -9.56
N GLU A 269 -1.88 -15.83 -8.83
CA GLU A 269 -3.31 -16.11 -8.67
C GLU A 269 -4.07 -14.99 -7.95
N THR A 270 -3.35 -14.10 -7.30
CA THR A 270 -3.94 -12.90 -6.69
C THR A 270 -4.42 -11.87 -7.71
N CYS A 271 -4.18 -12.10 -8.99
CA CYS A 271 -4.48 -11.18 -10.10
C CYS A 271 -3.81 -9.80 -10.01
N MET A 272 -2.81 -9.64 -9.16
CA MET A 272 -2.07 -8.39 -8.97
C MET A 272 -0.87 -8.26 -9.91
N GLY A 273 -0.63 -9.25 -10.77
CA GLY A 273 0.39 -9.19 -11.82
C GLY A 273 -0.15 -8.54 -13.09
N TRP A 274 0.64 -7.71 -13.72
CA TRP A 274 0.33 -7.01 -14.96
C TRP A 274 0.21 -7.92 -16.20
N THR A 275 0.48 -9.19 -16.06
CA THR A 275 0.42 -10.20 -17.12
C THR A 275 -0.95 -10.82 -17.32
N TYR A 276 -1.94 -10.50 -16.49
CA TYR A 276 -3.29 -11.08 -16.59
C TYR A 276 -3.92 -11.00 -17.99
N GLN A 277 -3.66 -9.91 -18.72
CA GLN A 277 -4.20 -9.74 -20.08
C GLN A 277 -3.31 -10.32 -21.20
N SER A 278 -2.08 -10.69 -20.91
CA SER A 278 -1.11 -11.17 -21.90
C SER A 278 -1.14 -12.70 -22.06
N TYR A 279 -1.69 -13.42 -21.11
CA TYR A 279 -1.75 -14.87 -21.11
C TYR A 279 -3.20 -15.37 -21.07
N LYS A 280 -3.47 -16.48 -21.76
CA LYS A 280 -4.76 -17.18 -21.70
C LYS A 280 -4.96 -17.94 -20.36
N GLY A 281 -4.21 -17.64 -19.32
CA GLY A 281 -4.27 -18.21 -18.00
C GLY A 281 -3.62 -17.29 -16.96
N LEU A 282 -3.84 -17.54 -15.67
CA LEU A 282 -3.20 -16.81 -14.59
C LEU A 282 -1.68 -17.06 -14.62
N PRO A 283 -0.86 -16.02 -14.51
CA PRO A 283 0.58 -16.19 -14.36
C PRO A 283 0.87 -16.87 -13.01
N LEU A 284 1.87 -17.74 -13.00
CA LEU A 284 2.31 -18.43 -11.79
C LEU A 284 2.88 -17.43 -10.75
N LEU A 285 3.57 -16.40 -11.22
CA LEU A 285 4.22 -15.38 -10.40
C LEU A 285 3.78 -13.99 -10.84
N SER A 286 3.77 -13.03 -9.91
CA SER A 286 3.44 -11.64 -10.22
C SER A 286 4.53 -10.98 -11.08
N GLY A 287 5.80 -11.33 -10.88
CA GLY A 287 6.94 -10.77 -11.58
C GLY A 287 7.33 -9.34 -11.16
N GLN A 288 6.79 -8.86 -10.05
CA GLN A 288 7.06 -7.51 -9.53
C GLN A 288 8.10 -7.49 -8.42
N GLY A 289 8.46 -8.67 -7.89
CA GLY A 289 9.45 -8.78 -6.82
C GLY A 289 10.87 -8.40 -7.27
N MET A 290 11.62 -7.75 -6.41
CA MET A 290 13.07 -7.57 -6.54
C MET A 290 13.84 -8.80 -6.08
N ILE A 291 13.20 -9.64 -5.29
CA ILE A 291 13.64 -10.96 -4.85
C ILE A 291 12.59 -11.94 -5.35
N ASP A 292 13.02 -13.05 -5.96
CA ASP A 292 12.10 -14.06 -6.46
C ASP A 292 11.39 -14.81 -5.32
N ILE A 293 10.37 -15.60 -5.67
CA ILE A 293 9.54 -16.33 -4.71
C ILE A 293 10.35 -17.34 -3.85
N THR A 294 11.54 -17.73 -4.31
CA THR A 294 12.43 -18.65 -3.59
C THR A 294 13.41 -17.92 -2.66
N GLY A 295 13.52 -16.60 -2.79
CA GLY A 295 14.40 -15.75 -2.00
C GLY A 295 15.72 -15.41 -2.68
N LEU A 296 15.84 -15.61 -4.00
CA LEU A 296 17.01 -15.22 -4.76
C LEU A 296 16.86 -13.77 -5.28
N PRO A 297 17.90 -12.93 -5.12
CA PRO A 297 17.86 -11.55 -5.60
C PRO A 297 17.86 -11.49 -7.13
N LEU A 298 16.99 -10.67 -7.68
CA LEU A 298 16.94 -10.34 -9.10
C LEU A 298 17.86 -9.16 -9.44
N ALA A 299 17.98 -8.86 -10.73
CA ALA A 299 18.93 -7.82 -11.21
C ALA A 299 18.68 -6.43 -10.60
N GLN A 300 17.43 -6.10 -10.28
CA GLN A 300 17.05 -4.83 -9.65
C GLN A 300 17.71 -4.61 -8.29
N MET A 301 18.07 -5.69 -7.59
CA MET A 301 18.75 -5.62 -6.29
C MET A 301 20.18 -5.05 -6.37
N ALA A 302 20.78 -5.01 -7.55
CA ALA A 302 22.13 -4.48 -7.71
C ALA A 302 22.27 -3.00 -7.30
N PHE A 303 21.15 -2.24 -7.30
CA PHE A 303 21.17 -0.84 -6.87
C PHE A 303 21.24 -0.68 -5.35
N LEU A 304 20.70 -1.62 -4.56
CA LEU A 304 20.69 -1.55 -3.10
C LEU A 304 21.98 -2.08 -2.46
N ARG A 305 22.83 -2.74 -3.22
CA ARG A 305 24.14 -3.25 -2.80
C ARG A 305 25.25 -2.25 -3.10
#